data_a7aed4ab748b5257055721c87320cc99
#
_entry.id   a7aed4ab748b5257055721c87320cc99
#
_cell.length_a   1.000
_cell.length_b   1.000
_cell.length_c   1.000
_cell.angle_alpha   90.00
_cell.angle_beta   90.00
_cell.angle_gamma   90.00
#
_symmetry.space_group_name_H-M   'P 1'
#
loop_
_entity.id
_entity.type
_entity.pdbx_description
1 polymer ?
#
loop_
_entity_poly.entity_id
_entity_poly.type
_entity_poly.pdbx_seq_one_letter_code
_entity_poly.pdbx_strand_id
1 'polypeptide(L)'
;MECEPDIIFIGGRLSASYDKLSEIAPVVYLATDSSIGLVESTLKNAKTIASIFGKENEVEDKVNQYNDRINNLKNIASGKNALVGMTTSGSFNILGNDGRCSIMGNEIGFNNLGATGNTSTHGNEASFETVVAKNPEY
;
A
#
# COMPACT_ATOMS: atom_id res chain seq x y z
N MET A 1 -2.90 -1.20 33.57
CA MET A 1 -3.72 -0.03 33.11
C MET A 1 -4.75 -0.65 32.17
N GLU A 2 -6.00 -0.68 32.57
CA GLU A 2 -7.07 -1.13 31.71
C GLU A 2 -7.39 -0.02 30.71
N CYS A 3 -7.47 -0.37 29.43
CA CYS A 3 -7.90 0.53 28.38
C CYS A 3 -9.35 0.20 28.07
N GLU A 4 -10.24 1.16 28.24
CA GLU A 4 -11.67 1.05 27.91
C GLU A 4 -11.92 1.81 26.60
N PRO A 5 -11.69 1.19 25.43
CA PRO A 5 -11.83 1.88 24.16
C PRO A 5 -13.29 2.00 23.74
N ASP A 6 -13.68 3.15 23.19
CA ASP A 6 -14.98 3.35 22.55
C ASP A 6 -15.06 2.70 21.16
N ILE A 7 -13.91 2.54 20.49
CA ILE A 7 -13.79 1.94 19.16
C ILE A 7 -12.40 1.36 18.96
N ILE A 8 -12.31 0.26 18.21
CA ILE A 8 -11.04 -0.41 17.89
C ILE A 8 -10.86 -0.43 16.37
N PHE A 9 -9.72 0.08 15.90
CA PHE A 9 -9.32 -0.01 14.48
C PHE A 9 -8.29 -1.11 14.30
N ILE A 10 -8.52 -2.02 13.35
CA ILE A 10 -7.59 -3.10 13.03
C ILE A 10 -7.27 -3.16 11.55
N GLY A 11 -6.07 -3.62 11.23
CA GLY A 11 -5.63 -3.93 9.88
C GLY A 11 -5.52 -5.44 9.63
N GLY A 12 -5.06 -5.82 8.44
CA GLY A 12 -5.05 -7.20 7.97
C GLY A 12 -4.35 -8.21 8.89
N ARG A 13 -3.29 -7.82 9.59
CA ARG A 13 -2.57 -8.70 10.52
C ARG A 13 -3.37 -9.12 11.75
N LEU A 14 -4.36 -8.35 12.12
CA LEU A 14 -5.23 -8.61 13.28
C LEU A 14 -6.60 -9.17 12.89
N SER A 15 -6.80 -9.56 11.63
CA SER A 15 -8.07 -10.12 11.16
C SER A 15 -8.56 -11.31 11.99
N ALA A 16 -7.65 -12.20 12.38
CA ALA A 16 -7.97 -13.36 13.23
C ALA A 16 -8.38 -13.00 14.67
N SER A 17 -8.16 -11.76 15.10
CA SER A 17 -8.54 -11.28 16.43
C SER A 17 -9.85 -10.49 16.42
N TYR A 18 -10.49 -10.35 15.25
CA TYR A 18 -11.69 -9.51 15.09
C TYR A 18 -12.78 -9.85 16.10
N ASP A 19 -13.18 -11.12 16.20
CA ASP A 19 -14.27 -11.56 17.08
C ASP A 19 -13.96 -11.28 18.56
N LYS A 20 -12.74 -11.58 19.00
CA LYS A 20 -12.32 -11.31 20.39
C LYS A 20 -12.28 -9.82 20.72
N LEU A 21 -11.86 -8.99 19.79
CA LEU A 21 -11.82 -7.54 19.97
C LEU A 21 -13.24 -6.94 19.96
N SER A 22 -14.15 -7.53 19.19
CA SER A 22 -15.56 -7.11 19.14
C SER A 22 -16.33 -7.39 20.43
N GLU A 23 -15.83 -8.27 21.30
CA GLU A 23 -16.38 -8.47 22.65
C GLU A 23 -16.05 -7.30 23.60
N ILE A 24 -15.04 -6.49 23.26
CA ILE A 24 -14.58 -5.37 24.09
C ILE A 24 -15.25 -4.06 23.65
N ALA A 25 -15.20 -3.75 22.34
CA ALA A 25 -15.76 -2.54 21.76
C ALA A 25 -16.05 -2.73 20.26
N PRO A 26 -16.82 -1.85 19.61
CA PRO A 26 -17.01 -1.86 18.16
C PRO A 26 -15.67 -1.88 17.41
N VAL A 27 -15.53 -2.80 16.45
CA VAL A 27 -14.29 -2.96 15.66
C VAL A 27 -14.53 -2.52 14.23
N VAL A 28 -13.62 -1.66 13.72
CA VAL A 28 -13.57 -1.24 12.33
C VAL A 28 -12.37 -1.88 11.65
N TYR A 29 -12.61 -2.66 10.59
CA TYR A 29 -11.57 -3.34 9.83
C TYR A 29 -11.13 -2.48 8.64
N LEU A 30 -9.87 -2.04 8.66
CA LEU A 30 -9.28 -1.10 7.71
C LEU A 30 -8.12 -1.72 6.90
N ALA A 31 -8.23 -3.01 6.58
CA ALA A 31 -7.24 -3.62 5.68
C ALA A 31 -7.32 -3.02 4.28
N THR A 32 -6.19 -3.02 3.59
CA THR A 32 -6.16 -2.68 2.17
C THR A 32 -6.77 -3.81 1.34
N ASP A 33 -7.60 -3.43 0.39
CA ASP A 33 -8.24 -4.33 -0.58
C ASP A 33 -7.48 -4.24 -1.91
N SER A 34 -6.71 -5.25 -2.23
CA SER A 34 -5.92 -5.30 -3.46
C SER A 34 -6.77 -5.39 -4.73
N SER A 35 -8.05 -5.79 -4.63
CA SER A 35 -8.94 -5.89 -5.78
C SER A 35 -9.32 -4.54 -6.38
N ILE A 36 -9.30 -3.48 -5.57
CA ILE A 36 -9.59 -2.10 -5.99
C ILE A 36 -8.33 -1.21 -6.08
N GLY A 37 -7.16 -1.78 -5.78
CA GLY A 37 -5.88 -1.07 -5.74
C GLY A 37 -5.60 -0.38 -4.41
N LEU A 38 -4.32 -0.09 -4.19
CA LEU A 38 -3.85 0.45 -2.90
C LEU A 38 -4.37 1.87 -2.64
N VAL A 39 -4.35 2.72 -3.66
CA VAL A 39 -4.80 4.12 -3.55
C VAL A 39 -6.28 4.17 -3.20
N GLU A 40 -7.13 3.54 -3.99
CA GLU A 40 -8.58 3.55 -3.78
C GLU A 40 -8.96 2.94 -2.43
N SER A 41 -8.34 1.82 -2.06
CA SER A 41 -8.56 1.18 -0.77
C SER A 41 -8.19 2.08 0.41
N THR A 42 -7.05 2.78 0.32
CA THR A 42 -6.62 3.72 1.36
C THR A 42 -7.59 4.90 1.49
N LEU A 43 -8.05 5.46 0.36
CA LEU A 43 -9.01 6.56 0.35
C LEU A 43 -10.38 6.14 0.91
N LYS A 44 -10.83 4.93 0.60
CA LYS A 44 -12.05 4.33 1.18
C LYS A 44 -11.93 4.22 2.69
N ASN A 45 -10.80 3.72 3.20
CA ASN A 45 -10.56 3.62 4.63
C ASN A 45 -10.53 5.01 5.30
N ALA A 46 -9.90 6.01 4.68
CA ALA A 46 -9.89 7.37 5.18
C ALA A 46 -11.30 7.97 5.29
N LYS A 47 -12.14 7.77 4.26
CA LYS A 47 -13.56 8.19 4.28
C LYS A 47 -14.36 7.49 5.37
N THR A 48 -14.11 6.19 5.59
CA THR A 48 -14.75 5.43 6.68
C THR A 48 -14.40 6.02 8.03
N ILE A 49 -13.14 6.35 8.28
CA ILE A 49 -12.70 7.00 9.52
C ILE A 49 -13.36 8.38 9.64
N ALA A 50 -13.36 9.16 8.58
CA ALA A 50 -13.95 10.49 8.56
C ALA A 50 -15.43 10.48 8.94
N SER A 51 -16.21 9.53 8.42
CA SER A 51 -17.65 9.41 8.74
C SER A 51 -17.92 9.06 10.20
N ILE A 52 -17.01 8.35 10.88
CA ILE A 52 -17.13 8.05 12.30
C ILE A 52 -16.95 9.32 13.15
N PHE A 53 -16.09 10.23 12.73
CA PHE A 53 -15.73 11.42 13.49
C PHE A 53 -16.35 12.73 12.96
N GLY A 54 -17.25 12.67 11.97
CA GLY A 54 -17.87 13.85 11.35
C GLY A 54 -16.85 14.77 10.67
N LYS A 55 -15.84 14.17 9.98
CA LYS A 55 -14.72 14.86 9.34
C LYS A 55 -14.70 14.70 7.83
N GLU A 56 -15.84 14.41 7.22
CA GLU A 56 -15.96 14.07 5.80
C GLU A 56 -15.40 15.19 4.91
N ASN A 57 -15.75 16.46 5.18
CA ASN A 57 -15.31 17.60 4.37
C ASN A 57 -13.77 17.78 4.44
N GLU A 58 -13.18 17.61 5.64
CA GLU A 58 -11.72 17.73 5.81
C GLU A 58 -10.97 16.63 5.05
N VAL A 59 -11.55 15.43 4.99
CA VAL A 59 -10.96 14.29 4.27
C VAL A 59 -11.16 14.43 2.77
N GLU A 60 -12.30 14.95 2.30
CA GLU A 60 -12.57 15.12 0.87
C GLU A 60 -11.52 16.02 0.20
N ASP A 61 -11.18 17.14 0.82
CA ASP A 61 -10.11 18.02 0.34
C ASP A 61 -8.75 17.31 0.25
N LYS A 62 -8.43 16.48 1.24
CA LYS A 62 -7.18 15.70 1.26
C LYS A 62 -7.18 14.61 0.20
N VAL A 63 -8.31 13.95 -0.01
CA VAL A 63 -8.50 12.94 -1.05
C VAL A 63 -8.25 13.55 -2.43
N ASN A 64 -8.84 14.72 -2.71
CA ASN A 64 -8.66 15.42 -3.97
C ASN A 64 -7.19 15.79 -4.20
N GLN A 65 -6.52 16.39 -3.21
CA GLN A 65 -5.09 16.71 -3.27
C GLN A 65 -4.21 15.46 -3.50
N TYR A 66 -4.58 14.34 -2.89
CA TYR A 66 -3.85 13.07 -3.07
C TYR A 66 -4.00 12.54 -4.49
N ASN A 67 -5.21 12.54 -5.02
CA ASN A 67 -5.49 12.12 -6.39
C ASN A 67 -4.75 12.99 -7.41
N ASP A 68 -4.71 14.31 -7.22
CA ASP A 68 -3.95 15.21 -8.09
C ASP A 68 -2.45 14.88 -8.08
N ARG A 69 -1.88 14.56 -6.90
CA ARG A 69 -0.48 14.15 -6.79
C ARG A 69 -0.21 12.83 -7.51
N ILE A 70 -1.09 11.85 -7.36
CA ILE A 70 -0.97 10.56 -8.09
C ILE A 70 -1.04 10.79 -9.60
N ASN A 71 -1.98 11.62 -10.08
CA ASN A 71 -2.10 11.94 -11.49
C ASN A 71 -0.86 12.68 -12.04
N ASN A 72 -0.29 13.58 -11.27
CA ASN A 72 0.97 14.24 -11.63
C ASN A 72 2.12 13.24 -11.72
N LEU A 73 2.22 12.31 -10.77
CA LEU A 73 3.23 11.25 -10.79
C LEU A 73 3.06 10.30 -11.99
N LYS A 74 1.82 9.97 -12.37
CA LYS A 74 1.53 9.18 -13.58
C LYS A 74 2.13 9.83 -14.84
N ASN A 75 1.99 11.15 -14.97
CA ASN A 75 2.56 11.87 -16.10
C ASN A 75 4.09 11.81 -16.13
N ILE A 76 4.73 11.84 -14.95
CA ILE A 76 6.19 11.75 -14.82
C ILE A 76 6.68 10.33 -15.10
N ALA A 77 5.96 9.32 -14.61
CA ALA A 77 6.34 7.90 -14.69
C ALA A 77 6.08 7.26 -16.05
N SER A 78 5.18 7.86 -16.86
CA SER A 78 4.76 7.29 -18.13
C SER A 78 5.94 6.99 -19.05
N GLY A 79 6.04 5.72 -19.48
CA GLY A 79 7.09 5.23 -20.36
C GLY A 79 8.45 5.02 -19.71
N LYS A 80 8.58 5.22 -18.39
CA LYS A 80 9.85 5.07 -17.68
C LYS A 80 9.98 3.71 -17.01
N ASN A 81 11.16 3.14 -17.05
CA ASN A 81 11.50 1.90 -16.39
C ASN A 81 12.00 2.17 -14.97
N ALA A 82 11.54 1.34 -14.03
CA ALA A 82 12.00 1.38 -12.64
C ALA A 82 12.21 -0.02 -12.09
N LEU A 83 13.10 -0.15 -11.12
CA LEU A 83 13.26 -1.37 -10.34
C LEU A 83 12.95 -1.08 -8.88
N VAL A 84 11.86 -1.64 -8.39
CA VAL A 84 11.47 -1.49 -6.97
C VAL A 84 12.17 -2.58 -6.17
N GLY A 85 12.94 -2.16 -5.17
CA GLY A 85 13.69 -3.08 -4.33
C GLY A 85 13.63 -2.76 -2.85
N MET A 86 13.96 -3.74 -2.04
CA MET A 86 14.04 -3.64 -0.58
C MET A 86 15.29 -4.33 -0.06
N THR A 87 16.01 -3.66 0.82
CA THR A 87 17.12 -4.28 1.55
C THR A 87 16.64 -4.86 2.88
N THR A 88 16.98 -6.11 3.15
CA THR A 88 16.66 -6.79 4.41
C THR A 88 17.83 -7.67 4.82
N SER A 89 18.30 -7.52 6.06
CA SER A 89 19.30 -8.42 6.67
C SER A 89 20.51 -8.74 5.78
N GLY A 90 20.95 -7.75 4.99
CA GLY A 90 22.13 -7.90 4.11
C GLY A 90 21.82 -8.43 2.70
N SER A 91 20.58 -8.78 2.39
CA SER A 91 20.14 -9.11 1.02
C SER A 91 19.41 -7.94 0.35
N PHE A 92 19.46 -7.93 -0.98
CA PHE A 92 18.64 -7.09 -1.83
C PHE A 92 17.53 -7.93 -2.47
N ASN A 93 16.29 -7.49 -2.31
CA ASN A 93 15.14 -8.19 -2.83
C ASN A 93 14.40 -7.30 -3.84
N ILE A 94 14.04 -7.87 -4.99
CA ILE A 94 13.24 -7.20 -6.01
C ILE A 94 11.76 -7.42 -5.69
N LEU A 95 11.00 -6.32 -5.73
CA LEU A 95 9.56 -6.30 -5.50
C LEU A 95 8.80 -6.21 -6.83
N GLY A 96 7.75 -7.03 -6.97
CA GLY A 96 6.80 -6.97 -8.07
C GLY A 96 5.67 -5.97 -7.83
N ASN A 97 4.65 -6.05 -8.68
CA ASN A 97 3.43 -5.24 -8.55
C ASN A 97 2.30 -5.97 -7.79
N ASP A 98 2.59 -7.11 -7.19
CA ASP A 98 1.63 -7.99 -6.52
C ASP A 98 1.60 -7.86 -4.99
N GLY A 99 2.38 -6.93 -4.44
CA GLY A 99 2.49 -6.79 -3.01
C GLY A 99 2.94 -5.40 -2.55
N ARG A 100 3.94 -5.39 -1.70
CA ARG A 100 4.50 -4.18 -1.11
C ARG A 100 5.06 -3.26 -2.19
N CYS A 101 4.75 -1.98 -2.13
CA CYS A 101 5.13 -0.97 -3.14
C CYS A 101 4.49 -1.15 -4.53
N SER A 102 3.42 -1.97 -4.65
CA SER A 102 2.65 -2.14 -5.90
C SER A 102 2.16 -0.82 -6.52
N ILE A 103 2.00 0.21 -5.70
CA ILE A 103 1.64 1.58 -6.10
C ILE A 103 2.56 2.12 -7.21
N MET A 104 3.84 1.74 -7.20
CA MET A 104 4.82 2.24 -8.18
C MET A 104 4.48 1.81 -9.61
N GLY A 105 4.08 0.55 -9.79
CA GLY A 105 3.69 0.03 -11.09
C GLY A 105 2.18 0.21 -11.38
N ASN A 106 1.33 -0.16 -10.42
CA ASN A 106 -0.11 -0.25 -10.67
C ASN A 106 -0.80 1.12 -10.73
N GLU A 107 -0.45 2.03 -9.81
CA GLU A 107 -1.14 3.32 -9.71
C GLU A 107 -0.31 4.48 -10.27
N ILE A 108 1.00 4.53 -10.05
CA ILE A 108 1.88 5.58 -10.58
C ILE A 108 2.27 5.28 -12.03
N GLY A 109 2.38 4.00 -12.40
CA GLY A 109 2.53 3.59 -13.80
C GLY A 109 3.97 3.52 -14.31
N PHE A 110 4.97 3.35 -13.44
CA PHE A 110 6.29 2.92 -13.87
C PHE A 110 6.22 1.51 -14.47
N ASN A 111 6.98 1.27 -15.52
CA ASN A 111 7.26 -0.09 -15.96
C ASN A 111 8.23 -0.73 -14.96
N ASN A 112 7.67 -1.44 -13.95
CA ASN A 112 8.47 -2.11 -12.93
C ASN A 112 9.15 -3.36 -13.52
N LEU A 113 10.45 -3.30 -13.68
CA LEU A 113 11.27 -4.40 -14.21
C LEU A 113 11.35 -5.62 -13.27
N GLY A 114 10.87 -5.48 -12.04
CA GLY A 114 10.73 -6.56 -11.08
C GLY A 114 9.37 -7.31 -11.15
N ALA A 115 8.42 -6.86 -11.96
CA ALA A 115 7.04 -7.36 -12.01
C ALA A 115 6.88 -8.74 -12.71
N THR A 116 7.88 -9.59 -12.70
CA THR A 116 7.84 -10.91 -13.32
C THR A 116 7.62 -12.01 -12.27
N GLY A 117 6.41 -12.60 -12.26
CA GLY A 117 6.04 -13.70 -11.38
C GLY A 117 5.53 -13.24 -10.00
N ASN A 118 5.22 -14.20 -9.16
CA ASN A 118 4.77 -13.95 -7.80
C ASN A 118 5.96 -13.55 -6.93
N THR A 119 5.82 -12.43 -6.21
CA THR A 119 6.82 -12.02 -5.23
C THR A 119 6.37 -12.35 -3.82
N SER A 120 7.33 -12.69 -2.95
CA SER A 120 7.05 -12.81 -1.53
C SER A 120 6.73 -11.45 -0.92
N THR A 121 6.18 -11.42 0.30
CA THR A 121 5.91 -10.16 1.03
C THR A 121 7.15 -9.26 1.18
N HIS A 122 8.35 -9.85 1.11
CA HIS A 122 9.64 -9.16 1.21
C HIS A 122 10.39 -9.10 -0.12
N GLY A 123 9.73 -9.43 -1.24
CA GLY A 123 10.35 -9.54 -2.55
C GLY A 123 11.08 -10.87 -2.74
N ASN A 124 11.71 -11.01 -3.88
CA ASN A 124 12.56 -12.16 -4.22
C ASN A 124 14.02 -11.70 -4.23
N GLU A 125 14.88 -12.46 -3.55
CA GLU A 125 16.30 -12.14 -3.49
C GLU A 125 16.93 -12.08 -4.88
N ALA A 126 17.74 -11.08 -5.11
CA ALA A 126 18.42 -10.84 -6.37
C ALA A 126 19.88 -10.40 -6.16
N SER A 127 20.74 -10.84 -7.07
CA SER A 127 22.13 -10.37 -7.10
C SER A 127 22.24 -8.99 -7.75
N PHE A 128 23.36 -8.32 -7.48
CA PHE A 128 23.67 -7.04 -8.15
C PHE A 128 23.79 -7.18 -9.66
N GLU A 129 24.28 -8.30 -10.15
CA GLU A 129 24.36 -8.60 -11.58
C GLU A 129 22.98 -8.65 -12.21
N THR A 130 21.99 -9.21 -11.50
CA THR A 130 20.60 -9.22 -11.95
C THR A 130 20.03 -7.80 -12.06
N VAL A 131 20.34 -6.94 -11.11
CA VAL A 131 19.91 -5.53 -11.13
C VAL A 131 20.55 -4.79 -12.31
N VAL A 132 21.88 -4.94 -12.49
CA VAL A 132 22.61 -4.31 -13.59
C VAL A 132 22.10 -4.79 -14.94
N ALA A 133 21.83 -6.09 -15.09
CA ALA A 133 21.32 -6.66 -16.35
C ALA A 133 19.93 -6.12 -16.72
N LYS A 134 19.11 -5.73 -15.75
CA LYS A 134 17.79 -5.11 -15.97
C LYS A 134 17.89 -3.66 -16.43
N ASN A 135 19.02 -3.00 -16.19
CA ASN A 135 19.33 -1.62 -16.59
C ASN A 135 18.17 -0.63 -16.29
N PRO A 136 17.72 -0.50 -15.04
CA PRO A 136 16.64 0.41 -14.69
C PRO A 136 17.07 1.88 -14.86
N GLU A 137 16.12 2.74 -15.22
CA GLU A 137 16.31 4.20 -15.24
C GLU A 137 16.22 4.78 -13.80
N TYR A 138 15.40 4.15 -12.95
CA TYR A 138 15.11 4.53 -11.58
C TYR A 138 15.14 3.32 -10.64
#